data_e3388d6ccd02e75a48373827f2e63bf6
#
_entry.id   e3388d6ccd02e75a48373827f2e63bf6
#
_cell.length_a   1.000
_cell.length_b   1.000
_cell.length_c   1.000
_cell.angle_alpha   90.00
_cell.angle_beta   90.00
_cell.angle_gamma   90.00
#
_symmetry.space_group_name_H-M   'P 1'
#
loop_
_entity.id
_entity.type
_entity.pdbx_description
1 polymer ?
#
loop_
_entity_poly.entity_id
_entity_poly.type
_entity_poly.pdbx_seq_one_letter_code
_entity_poly.pdbx_strand_id
1 'polypeptide(L)'
;MMSHQTVIVLDFGGQYNQLIARRVRECGVYCEVKPYTTPLEQLRAMEPIGFIFTGGPNSVYEAGAPKADPAIFELGVPVLGICYGCQFMAHALGGQVTEAHEDTAREYGKTETYYDTACKLFKGLPERGISWMSHGDYMAKVPEGFALTAHSDACPNVAIADEKRGFYGVQYHPEVNHTEHGVDMIRNFLYEVCGAKGDWTMGDYKESSIKAIREKVGGGKVLLALSGGVDSSVAAALLAEAVGSQLTCVFVDHGLMRLNEGDEVEEAFKKWDINFVRANAEELFLSKLAGVSEPERKRKIIGEEFIRVFEEEAKKIGRVDYLVQGTIYPDVIESGAGDAAVIKSHHNVGGLPDYVDFKEIIEPLRLLFKDEVRQLGRELGLPEYLVMRQPFPGPGLAIRVIGDLTKEKLDTLRDADAIYREEITAAGEDKNINQYFAVLTNTRSVGVMGDGRTYDYTLALRAVTTSDFMTADWARIPYDVLDKISTRIVNEVKGINRIVYDITSKPPATIEWE
;
A
#
# COMPACT_ATOMS: atom_id res chain seq x y z
N MET A 1 -13.27 -17.16 -13.69
CA MET A 1 -13.05 -16.41 -12.44
C MET A 1 -13.90 -17.07 -11.37
N MET A 2 -13.36 -17.30 -10.17
CA MET A 2 -14.22 -17.71 -9.05
C MET A 2 -15.20 -16.57 -8.78
N SER A 3 -16.46 -16.91 -8.55
CA SER A 3 -17.48 -15.95 -8.14
C SER A 3 -17.34 -15.76 -6.62
N HIS A 4 -16.53 -14.78 -6.20
CA HIS A 4 -16.50 -14.35 -4.80
C HIS A 4 -17.73 -13.48 -4.52
N GLN A 5 -18.21 -13.55 -3.27
CA GLN A 5 -19.18 -12.59 -2.81
C GLN A 5 -18.54 -11.19 -2.78
N THR A 6 -19.14 -10.22 -3.44
CA THR A 6 -18.55 -8.90 -3.64
C THR A 6 -19.28 -7.83 -2.83
N VAL A 7 -18.54 -7.00 -2.11
CA VAL A 7 -19.02 -5.74 -1.54
C VAL A 7 -18.52 -4.59 -2.41
N ILE A 8 -19.38 -3.63 -2.72
CA ILE A 8 -18.98 -2.43 -3.46
C ILE A 8 -18.78 -1.27 -2.49
N VAL A 9 -17.60 -0.68 -2.53
CA VAL A 9 -17.26 0.55 -1.81
C VAL A 9 -17.47 1.71 -2.78
N LEU A 10 -18.51 2.52 -2.58
CA LEU A 10 -18.77 3.71 -3.39
C LEU A 10 -17.99 4.90 -2.84
N ASP A 11 -17.10 5.41 -3.66
CA ASP A 11 -16.22 6.52 -3.34
C ASP A 11 -16.89 7.88 -3.62
N PHE A 12 -17.11 8.65 -2.56
CA PHE A 12 -17.63 10.02 -2.60
C PHE A 12 -16.52 11.09 -2.51
N GLY A 13 -15.28 10.72 -2.76
CA GLY A 13 -14.12 11.63 -2.74
C GLY A 13 -13.47 11.78 -1.37
N GLY A 14 -13.73 10.87 -0.44
CA GLY A 14 -13.12 10.84 0.88
C GLY A 14 -11.67 10.34 0.84
N GLN A 15 -10.88 10.73 1.85
CA GLN A 15 -9.47 10.34 1.96
C GLN A 15 -9.26 8.87 2.35
N TYR A 16 -10.28 8.21 2.90
CA TYR A 16 -10.16 6.87 3.50
C TYR A 16 -10.81 5.75 2.68
N ASN A 17 -11.15 5.98 1.40
CA ASN A 17 -11.81 4.99 0.55
C ASN A 17 -11.01 3.67 0.42
N GLN A 18 -9.69 3.77 0.19
CA GLN A 18 -8.81 2.62 0.11
C GLN A 18 -8.69 1.90 1.47
N LEU A 19 -8.71 2.66 2.57
CA LEU A 19 -8.65 2.08 3.91
C LEU A 19 -9.91 1.29 4.25
N ILE A 20 -11.10 1.80 3.86
CA ILE A 20 -12.37 1.07 4.00
C ILE A 20 -12.29 -0.26 3.23
N ALA A 21 -11.88 -0.22 1.96
CA ALA A 21 -11.73 -1.42 1.14
C ALA A 21 -10.74 -2.43 1.77
N ARG A 22 -9.61 -1.94 2.29
CA ARG A 22 -8.64 -2.77 3.00
C ARG A 22 -9.25 -3.45 4.24
N ARG A 23 -10.06 -2.72 5.05
CA ARG A 23 -10.74 -3.31 6.21
C ARG A 23 -11.73 -4.40 5.83
N VAL A 24 -12.47 -4.23 4.72
CA VAL A 24 -13.35 -5.27 4.18
C VAL A 24 -12.55 -6.53 3.81
N ARG A 25 -11.41 -6.35 3.13
CA ARG A 25 -10.51 -7.45 2.74
C ARG A 25 -9.88 -8.15 3.95
N GLU A 26 -9.47 -7.40 4.96
CA GLU A 26 -8.98 -7.94 6.25
C GLU A 26 -10.04 -8.82 6.94
N CYS A 27 -11.32 -8.58 6.68
CA CYS A 27 -12.41 -9.44 7.14
C CYS A 27 -12.64 -10.67 6.24
N GLY A 28 -11.81 -10.95 5.24
CA GLY A 28 -11.96 -12.09 4.34
C GLY A 28 -13.07 -11.96 3.30
N VAL A 29 -13.46 -10.74 2.95
CA VAL A 29 -14.51 -10.46 1.97
C VAL A 29 -13.94 -9.66 0.80
N TYR A 30 -14.23 -10.09 -0.43
CA TYR A 30 -13.83 -9.35 -1.62
C TYR A 30 -14.60 -8.04 -1.75
N CYS A 31 -13.92 -6.97 -2.15
CA CYS A 31 -14.58 -5.70 -2.46
C CYS A 31 -13.91 -4.98 -3.63
N GLU A 32 -14.69 -4.13 -4.29
CA GLU A 32 -14.21 -3.21 -5.31
C GLU A 32 -14.60 -1.78 -4.96
N VAL A 33 -13.66 -0.85 -5.18
CA VAL A 33 -13.92 0.59 -5.07
C VAL A 33 -14.44 1.09 -6.42
N LYS A 34 -15.59 1.76 -6.40
CA LYS A 34 -16.21 2.37 -7.58
C LYS A 34 -16.55 3.82 -7.30
N PRO A 35 -16.39 4.73 -8.28
CA PRO A 35 -16.86 6.11 -8.13
C PRO A 35 -18.38 6.14 -7.88
N TYR A 36 -18.85 7.12 -7.11
CA TYR A 36 -20.29 7.33 -6.87
C TYR A 36 -21.09 7.57 -8.15
N THR A 37 -20.43 7.99 -9.22
CA THR A 37 -21.02 8.21 -10.56
C THR A 37 -21.23 6.94 -11.37
N THR A 38 -20.80 5.77 -10.85
CA THR A 38 -20.95 4.50 -11.57
C THR A 38 -22.43 4.21 -11.85
N PRO A 39 -22.81 3.92 -13.12
CA PRO A 39 -24.19 3.63 -13.47
C PRO A 39 -24.79 2.48 -12.65
N LEU A 40 -26.06 2.63 -12.22
CA LEU A 40 -26.74 1.65 -11.37
C LEU A 40 -26.78 0.24 -12.00
N GLU A 41 -26.96 0.15 -13.32
CA GLU A 41 -26.97 -1.14 -14.04
C GLU A 41 -25.60 -1.85 -13.97
N GLN A 42 -24.52 -1.10 -13.96
CA GLN A 42 -23.17 -1.64 -13.77
C GLN A 42 -22.98 -2.20 -12.36
N LEU A 43 -23.45 -1.44 -11.35
CA LEU A 43 -23.41 -1.88 -9.96
C LEU A 43 -24.26 -3.14 -9.75
N ARG A 44 -25.43 -3.18 -10.34
CA ARG A 44 -26.34 -4.34 -10.29
C ARG A 44 -25.74 -5.58 -10.96
N ALA A 45 -25.08 -5.42 -12.11
CA ALA A 45 -24.44 -6.52 -12.84
C ALA A 45 -23.29 -7.18 -12.07
N MET A 46 -22.75 -6.51 -11.05
CA MET A 46 -21.72 -7.07 -10.15
C MET A 46 -22.31 -7.96 -9.05
N GLU A 47 -23.64 -8.05 -8.93
CA GLU A 47 -24.36 -8.85 -7.93
C GLU A 47 -23.82 -8.67 -6.49
N PRO A 48 -23.70 -7.40 -5.99
CA PRO A 48 -23.10 -7.15 -4.70
C PRO A 48 -23.95 -7.67 -3.55
N ILE A 49 -23.29 -8.19 -2.52
CA ILE A 49 -23.93 -8.59 -1.25
C ILE A 49 -24.11 -7.41 -0.28
N GLY A 50 -23.45 -6.27 -0.53
CA GLY A 50 -23.51 -5.07 0.28
C GLY A 50 -22.86 -3.88 -0.38
N PHE A 51 -23.28 -2.69 0.02
CA PHE A 51 -22.64 -1.43 -0.35
C PHE A 51 -22.04 -0.76 0.89
N ILE A 52 -20.87 -0.15 0.75
CA ILE A 52 -20.31 0.77 1.75
C ILE A 52 -20.12 2.12 1.07
N PHE A 53 -20.74 3.16 1.60
CA PHE A 53 -20.60 4.52 1.11
C PHE A 53 -19.55 5.25 1.95
N THR A 54 -18.53 5.78 1.28
CA THR A 54 -17.39 6.41 1.96
C THR A 54 -17.72 7.80 2.51
N GLY A 55 -16.80 8.35 3.29
CA GLY A 55 -16.78 9.77 3.59
C GLY A 55 -16.58 10.63 2.33
N GLY A 56 -16.75 11.93 2.47
CA GLY A 56 -16.54 12.90 1.39
C GLY A 56 -16.30 14.31 1.96
N PRO A 57 -15.71 15.23 1.18
CA PRO A 57 -15.35 16.56 1.65
C PRO A 57 -16.48 17.59 1.64
N ASN A 58 -17.64 17.27 1.08
CA ASN A 58 -18.73 18.18 0.82
C ASN A 58 -19.87 18.06 1.85
N SER A 59 -20.70 19.11 1.95
CA SER A 59 -21.99 19.04 2.63
C SER A 59 -23.06 18.50 1.66
N VAL A 60 -23.85 17.51 2.09
CA VAL A 60 -24.80 16.78 1.21
C VAL A 60 -25.88 17.66 0.60
N TYR A 61 -26.19 18.79 1.22
CA TYR A 61 -27.20 19.78 0.76
C TYR A 61 -26.62 20.82 -0.21
N GLU A 62 -25.32 20.87 -0.42
CA GLU A 62 -24.70 21.79 -1.37
C GLU A 62 -25.02 21.45 -2.82
N ALA A 63 -25.09 22.49 -3.64
CA ALA A 63 -25.21 22.34 -5.08
C ALA A 63 -23.93 21.74 -5.66
N GLY A 64 -24.04 20.56 -6.33
CA GLY A 64 -22.89 19.86 -6.87
C GLY A 64 -22.22 18.87 -5.92
N ALA A 65 -22.75 18.68 -4.70
CA ALA A 65 -22.27 17.62 -3.81
C ALA A 65 -22.35 16.24 -4.48
N PRO A 66 -21.38 15.35 -4.23
CA PRO A 66 -21.38 14.00 -4.77
C PRO A 66 -22.64 13.22 -4.36
N LYS A 67 -23.42 12.75 -5.32
CA LYS A 67 -24.67 11.99 -5.05
C LYS A 67 -24.71 10.80 -5.99
N ALA A 68 -24.85 9.60 -5.44
CA ALA A 68 -25.18 8.40 -6.22
C ALA A 68 -26.68 8.41 -6.61
N ASP A 69 -27.05 7.57 -7.57
CA ASP A 69 -28.44 7.39 -7.94
C ASP A 69 -29.24 6.85 -6.75
N PRO A 70 -30.28 7.56 -6.25
CA PRO A 70 -31.09 7.11 -5.12
C PRO A 70 -31.77 5.74 -5.32
N ALA A 71 -31.97 5.30 -6.55
CA ALA A 71 -32.49 3.97 -6.85
C ALA A 71 -31.60 2.82 -6.34
N ILE A 72 -30.37 3.11 -5.92
CA ILE A 72 -29.49 2.13 -5.25
C ILE A 72 -30.14 1.57 -3.96
N PHE A 73 -30.97 2.35 -3.27
CA PHE A 73 -31.69 1.92 -2.05
C PHE A 73 -32.88 0.99 -2.38
N GLU A 74 -33.27 0.87 -3.66
CA GLU A 74 -34.34 -0.02 -4.12
C GLU A 74 -33.80 -1.40 -4.58
N LEU A 75 -32.48 -1.58 -4.62
CA LEU A 75 -31.86 -2.83 -5.06
C LEU A 75 -32.08 -4.00 -4.09
N GLY A 76 -32.53 -3.73 -2.86
CA GLY A 76 -32.69 -4.76 -1.81
C GLY A 76 -31.34 -5.27 -1.26
N VAL A 77 -30.27 -4.51 -1.45
CA VAL A 77 -28.91 -4.83 -1.00
C VAL A 77 -28.59 -3.99 0.25
N PRO A 78 -28.02 -4.56 1.31
CA PRO A 78 -27.61 -3.83 2.51
C PRO A 78 -26.64 -2.67 2.20
N VAL A 79 -26.76 -1.58 2.99
CA VAL A 79 -25.94 -0.37 2.85
C VAL A 79 -25.36 0.03 4.20
N LEU A 80 -24.06 0.29 4.26
CA LEU A 80 -23.38 0.99 5.37
C LEU A 80 -22.88 2.35 4.88
N GLY A 81 -23.44 3.43 5.41
CA GLY A 81 -22.95 4.79 5.18
C GLY A 81 -21.95 5.22 6.25
N ILE A 82 -20.80 5.74 5.84
CA ILE A 82 -19.73 6.25 6.72
C ILE A 82 -19.61 7.76 6.52
N CYS A 83 -19.71 8.55 7.57
CA CYS A 83 -19.56 10.00 7.58
C CYS A 83 -20.44 10.66 6.49
N TYR A 84 -19.89 11.21 5.41
CA TYR A 84 -20.67 11.74 4.29
C TYR A 84 -21.64 10.72 3.71
N GLY A 85 -21.23 9.45 3.56
CA GLY A 85 -22.11 8.38 3.05
C GLY A 85 -23.32 8.12 3.94
N CYS A 86 -23.17 8.26 5.26
CA CYS A 86 -24.31 8.22 6.20
C CYS A 86 -25.24 9.42 6.00
N GLN A 87 -24.68 10.61 5.85
CA GLN A 87 -25.44 11.84 5.60
C GLN A 87 -26.16 11.79 4.25
N PHE A 88 -25.51 11.28 3.19
CA PHE A 88 -26.13 11.08 1.88
C PHE A 88 -27.33 10.11 1.98
N MET A 89 -27.16 8.98 2.64
CA MET A 89 -28.24 8.01 2.85
C MET A 89 -29.39 8.64 3.63
N ALA A 90 -29.12 9.35 4.73
CA ALA A 90 -30.14 10.03 5.51
C ALA A 90 -30.90 11.08 4.68
N HIS A 91 -30.18 11.90 3.92
CA HIS A 91 -30.77 12.93 3.05
C HIS A 91 -31.63 12.33 1.94
N ALA A 92 -31.14 11.30 1.24
CA ALA A 92 -31.85 10.64 0.14
C ALA A 92 -33.15 9.94 0.61
N LEU A 93 -33.18 9.48 1.86
CA LEU A 93 -34.33 8.78 2.44
C LEU A 93 -35.28 9.67 3.25
N GLY A 94 -35.15 11.01 3.13
CA GLY A 94 -36.08 11.98 3.73
C GLY A 94 -35.73 12.46 5.14
N GLY A 95 -34.53 12.18 5.59
CA GLY A 95 -33.94 12.82 6.78
C GLY A 95 -33.47 14.24 6.49
N GLN A 96 -32.92 14.89 7.48
CA GLN A 96 -32.36 16.23 7.38
C GLN A 96 -30.94 16.27 7.91
N VAL A 97 -30.02 16.77 7.10
CA VAL A 97 -28.64 17.06 7.46
C VAL A 97 -28.46 18.57 7.46
N THR A 98 -27.78 19.10 8.45
CA THR A 98 -27.53 20.53 8.59
C THR A 98 -26.15 20.79 9.19
N GLU A 99 -25.63 21.98 8.98
CA GLU A 99 -24.42 22.45 9.62
C GLU A 99 -24.59 22.53 11.13
N ALA A 100 -23.59 22.13 11.88
CA ALA A 100 -23.56 22.29 13.34
C ALA A 100 -23.25 23.75 13.70
N HIS A 101 -24.08 24.38 14.53
CA HIS A 101 -23.82 25.72 15.08
C HIS A 101 -22.89 25.64 16.30
N GLU A 102 -22.21 26.75 16.59
CA GLU A 102 -21.02 26.91 17.44
C GLU A 102 -20.92 26.12 18.76
N ASP A 103 -22.01 25.58 19.31
CA ASP A 103 -22.01 24.87 20.60
C ASP A 103 -22.58 23.44 20.56
N THR A 104 -23.01 22.91 19.43
CA THR A 104 -23.64 21.58 19.38
C THR A 104 -23.26 20.78 18.12
N ALA A 105 -22.97 19.48 18.31
CA ALA A 105 -22.87 18.46 17.30
C ALA A 105 -21.64 18.52 16.33
N ARG A 106 -20.74 19.50 16.42
CA ARG A 106 -19.47 19.50 15.66
C ARG A 106 -18.42 18.74 16.45
N GLU A 107 -17.85 17.70 15.83
CA GLU A 107 -16.88 16.85 16.51
C GLU A 107 -15.67 16.54 15.62
N TYR A 108 -14.47 16.72 16.18
CA TYR A 108 -13.20 16.39 15.53
C TYR A 108 -12.28 15.64 16.50
N GLY A 109 -11.70 14.53 16.03
CA GLY A 109 -10.76 13.74 16.81
C GLY A 109 -11.43 12.61 17.61
N LYS A 110 -10.82 12.24 18.72
CA LYS A 110 -11.27 11.14 19.58
C LYS A 110 -12.45 11.57 20.43
N THR A 111 -13.58 10.89 20.25
CA THR A 111 -14.83 11.17 20.97
C THR A 111 -15.38 9.91 21.61
N GLU A 112 -15.79 9.96 22.86
CA GLU A 112 -16.49 8.84 23.50
C GLU A 112 -17.89 8.69 22.90
N THR A 113 -18.20 7.50 22.43
CA THR A 113 -19.44 7.16 21.75
C THR A 113 -20.14 6.01 22.48
N TYR A 114 -21.44 6.12 22.69
CA TYR A 114 -22.28 5.15 23.36
C TYR A 114 -23.08 4.37 22.31
N TYR A 115 -23.03 3.03 22.37
CA TYR A 115 -23.63 2.13 21.38
C TYR A 115 -24.83 1.36 21.94
N ASP A 116 -25.87 1.24 21.13
CA ASP A 116 -26.93 0.25 21.36
C ASP A 116 -26.45 -1.14 20.89
N THR A 117 -26.02 -1.97 21.81
CA THR A 117 -25.49 -3.31 21.53
C THR A 117 -26.54 -4.32 21.07
N ALA A 118 -27.84 -3.96 21.09
CA ALA A 118 -28.88 -4.75 20.46
C ALA A 118 -28.88 -4.62 18.93
N CYS A 119 -28.33 -3.51 18.41
CA CYS A 119 -28.13 -3.33 16.98
C CYS A 119 -27.07 -4.29 16.43
N LYS A 120 -27.36 -4.93 15.28
CA LYS A 120 -26.43 -5.89 14.64
C LYS A 120 -25.04 -5.31 14.40
N LEU A 121 -24.94 -4.03 14.06
CA LEU A 121 -23.65 -3.38 13.81
C LEU A 121 -22.73 -3.39 15.04
N PHE A 122 -23.31 -3.29 16.24
CA PHE A 122 -22.59 -3.24 17.52
C PHE A 122 -22.65 -4.52 18.32
N LYS A 123 -23.12 -5.61 17.72
CA LYS A 123 -23.23 -6.92 18.36
C LYS A 123 -21.89 -7.39 18.91
N GLY A 124 -21.86 -7.70 20.21
CA GLY A 124 -20.66 -8.19 20.89
C GLY A 124 -19.62 -7.14 21.25
N LEU A 125 -19.91 -5.86 21.00
CA LEU A 125 -19.04 -4.75 21.39
C LEU A 125 -19.41 -4.24 22.81
N PRO A 126 -18.49 -3.49 23.46
CA PRO A 126 -18.83 -2.72 24.67
C PRO A 126 -19.92 -1.69 24.40
N GLU A 127 -20.66 -1.29 25.43
CA GLU A 127 -21.70 -0.24 25.34
C GLU A 127 -21.13 1.16 25.02
N ARG A 128 -19.82 1.33 25.09
CA ARG A 128 -19.11 2.56 24.76
C ARG A 128 -17.68 2.30 24.27
N GLY A 129 -17.14 3.25 23.51
CA GLY A 129 -15.76 3.20 23.02
C GLY A 129 -15.37 4.55 22.41
N ILE A 130 -14.11 4.69 22.06
CA ILE A 130 -13.60 5.88 21.37
C ILE A 130 -13.84 5.74 19.88
N SER A 131 -14.49 6.75 19.28
CA SER A 131 -14.68 6.89 17.84
C SER A 131 -13.94 8.09 17.30
N TRP A 132 -13.42 7.98 16.07
CA TRP A 132 -12.77 9.09 15.38
C TRP A 132 -13.79 9.91 14.61
N MET A 133 -14.07 11.11 15.09
CA MET A 133 -14.98 12.06 14.47
C MET A 133 -14.24 13.03 13.56
N SER A 134 -14.86 13.39 12.44
CA SER A 134 -14.35 14.41 11.51
C SER A 134 -15.51 15.01 10.73
N HIS A 135 -16.39 15.76 11.41
CA HIS A 135 -17.57 16.32 10.77
C HIS A 135 -17.96 17.69 11.31
N GLY A 136 -18.39 18.57 10.38
CA GLY A 136 -19.04 19.85 10.69
C GLY A 136 -20.55 19.81 10.49
N ASP A 137 -21.06 18.81 9.75
CA ASP A 137 -22.48 18.57 9.52
C ASP A 137 -22.96 17.37 10.35
N TYR A 138 -24.23 17.39 10.75
CA TYR A 138 -24.83 16.28 11.47
C TYR A 138 -26.27 16.01 11.00
N MET A 139 -26.79 14.84 11.31
CA MET A 139 -28.18 14.47 11.05
C MET A 139 -29.09 15.13 12.08
N ALA A 140 -29.76 16.21 11.70
CA ALA A 140 -30.72 16.89 12.57
C ALA A 140 -32.05 16.13 12.68
N LYS A 141 -32.43 15.40 11.62
CA LYS A 141 -33.62 14.56 11.58
C LYS A 141 -33.29 13.22 10.94
N VAL A 142 -33.54 12.14 11.67
CA VAL A 142 -33.40 10.76 11.22
C VAL A 142 -34.52 10.41 10.23
N PRO A 143 -34.26 9.68 9.13
CA PRO A 143 -35.31 9.26 8.20
C PRO A 143 -36.35 8.34 8.85
N GLU A 144 -37.55 8.30 8.29
CA GLU A 144 -38.62 7.40 8.76
C GLU A 144 -38.16 5.92 8.65
N GLY A 145 -38.44 5.15 9.69
CA GLY A 145 -38.08 3.72 9.77
C GLY A 145 -36.71 3.45 10.38
N PHE A 146 -35.86 4.46 10.56
CA PHE A 146 -34.58 4.30 11.23
C PHE A 146 -34.68 4.49 12.75
N ALA A 147 -33.92 3.69 13.47
CA ALA A 147 -33.66 3.86 14.90
C ALA A 147 -32.31 4.53 15.12
N LEU A 148 -32.18 5.27 16.22
CA LEU A 148 -30.89 5.76 16.72
C LEU A 148 -30.17 4.60 17.39
N THR A 149 -28.93 4.36 17.04
CA THR A 149 -28.13 3.22 17.52
C THR A 149 -26.81 3.61 18.16
N ALA A 150 -26.41 4.88 18.05
CA ALA A 150 -25.32 5.45 18.84
C ALA A 150 -25.46 6.96 18.98
N HIS A 151 -24.89 7.50 20.09
CA HIS A 151 -24.78 8.91 20.37
C HIS A 151 -23.45 9.23 21.06
N SER A 152 -23.08 10.51 21.04
CA SER A 152 -22.05 11.08 21.92
C SER A 152 -22.66 12.12 22.83
N ASP A 153 -21.86 12.70 23.72
CA ASP A 153 -22.34 13.79 24.58
C ASP A 153 -22.75 15.06 23.79
N ALA A 154 -22.09 15.31 22.66
CA ALA A 154 -22.31 16.49 21.82
C ALA A 154 -23.29 16.20 20.65
N CYS A 155 -23.30 15.01 20.10
CA CYS A 155 -24.11 14.62 18.93
C CYS A 155 -25.09 13.48 19.29
N PRO A 156 -26.43 13.74 19.27
CA PRO A 156 -27.40 12.72 19.61
C PRO A 156 -27.60 11.66 18.53
N ASN A 157 -27.20 11.93 17.28
CA ASN A 157 -27.50 11.12 16.11
C ASN A 157 -26.19 10.65 15.43
N VAL A 158 -25.33 9.95 16.18
CA VAL A 158 -24.02 9.47 15.70
C VAL A 158 -24.13 8.23 14.83
N ALA A 159 -25.10 7.35 15.13
CA ALA A 159 -25.37 6.19 14.27
C ALA A 159 -26.89 5.92 14.18
N ILE A 160 -27.29 5.41 13.01
CA ILE A 160 -28.68 5.09 12.69
C ILE A 160 -28.75 3.72 12.00
N ALA A 161 -29.87 3.02 12.18
CA ALA A 161 -30.11 1.74 11.48
C ALA A 161 -31.60 1.56 11.12
N ASP A 162 -31.86 1.08 9.90
CA ASP A 162 -33.07 0.39 9.54
C ASP A 162 -32.75 -1.11 9.29
N GLU A 163 -32.85 -1.88 10.33
CA GLU A 163 -32.49 -3.31 10.26
C GLU A 163 -33.37 -4.13 9.33
N LYS A 164 -34.59 -3.66 9.04
CA LYS A 164 -35.52 -4.36 8.12
C LYS A 164 -35.03 -4.26 6.68
N ARG A 165 -34.52 -3.10 6.29
CA ARG A 165 -33.95 -2.86 4.94
C ARG A 165 -32.46 -3.20 4.87
N GLY A 166 -31.79 -3.39 6.01
CA GLY A 166 -30.34 -3.59 6.09
C GLY A 166 -29.53 -2.32 5.89
N PHE A 167 -30.08 -1.16 6.26
CA PHE A 167 -29.42 0.14 6.12
C PHE A 167 -28.85 0.60 7.44
N TYR A 168 -27.55 0.90 7.46
CA TYR A 168 -26.80 1.33 8.64
C TYR A 168 -26.00 2.58 8.29
N GLY A 169 -25.88 3.49 9.21
CA GLY A 169 -25.08 4.68 9.05
C GLY A 169 -24.34 5.07 10.31
N VAL A 170 -23.09 5.46 10.17
CA VAL A 170 -22.24 5.97 11.26
C VAL A 170 -21.63 7.30 10.84
N GLN A 171 -21.61 8.27 11.76
CA GLN A 171 -21.04 9.60 11.51
C GLN A 171 -19.51 9.61 11.62
N TYR A 172 -18.94 8.72 12.41
CA TYR A 172 -17.50 8.55 12.61
C TYR A 172 -16.88 7.61 11.57
N HIS A 173 -15.57 7.47 11.63
CA HIS A 173 -14.76 6.65 10.74
C HIS A 173 -14.36 5.32 11.41
N PRO A 174 -15.08 4.21 11.18
CA PRO A 174 -14.72 2.89 11.75
C PRO A 174 -13.46 2.30 11.12
N GLU A 175 -13.07 2.75 9.92
CA GLU A 175 -11.92 2.24 9.18
C GLU A 175 -10.58 2.66 9.76
N VAL A 176 -10.51 3.76 10.51
CA VAL A 176 -9.25 4.29 11.04
C VAL A 176 -8.86 3.65 12.38
N ASN A 177 -7.56 3.53 12.63
CA ASN A 177 -7.02 2.91 13.85
C ASN A 177 -7.39 3.63 15.16
N HIS A 178 -7.85 4.88 15.07
CA HIS A 178 -8.25 5.67 16.23
C HIS A 178 -9.68 5.37 16.72
N THR A 179 -10.48 4.65 15.92
CA THR A 179 -11.78 4.14 16.34
C THR A 179 -11.59 2.75 16.94
N GLU A 180 -11.91 2.65 18.25
CA GLU A 180 -11.92 1.36 18.94
C GLU A 180 -13.00 0.44 18.34
N HIS A 181 -12.69 -0.82 18.14
CA HIS A 181 -13.62 -1.81 17.57
C HIS A 181 -14.15 -1.51 16.16
N GLY A 182 -13.55 -0.56 15.41
CA GLY A 182 -14.05 -0.17 14.10
C GLY A 182 -14.04 -1.32 13.09
N VAL A 183 -13.01 -2.18 13.11
CA VAL A 183 -12.94 -3.39 12.27
C VAL A 183 -14.04 -4.39 12.65
N ASP A 184 -14.38 -4.52 13.94
CA ASP A 184 -15.45 -5.42 14.38
C ASP A 184 -16.82 -4.91 13.92
N MET A 185 -17.05 -3.59 13.90
CA MET A 185 -18.26 -2.99 13.31
C MET A 185 -18.39 -3.31 11.82
N ILE A 186 -17.30 -3.16 11.05
CA ILE A 186 -17.27 -3.52 9.63
C ILE A 186 -17.52 -5.02 9.47
N ARG A 187 -16.88 -5.86 10.28
CA ARG A 187 -17.11 -7.32 10.28
C ARG A 187 -18.57 -7.67 10.58
N ASN A 188 -19.18 -7.02 11.56
CA ASN A 188 -20.60 -7.22 11.89
C ASN A 188 -21.50 -6.85 10.70
N PHE A 189 -21.25 -5.73 10.03
CA PHE A 189 -21.98 -5.40 8.81
C PHE A 189 -21.83 -6.48 7.73
N LEU A 190 -20.63 -6.98 7.49
CA LEU A 190 -20.35 -7.98 6.46
C LEU A 190 -21.02 -9.32 6.77
N TYR A 191 -20.89 -9.82 8.00
CA TYR A 191 -21.34 -11.17 8.36
C TYR A 191 -22.77 -11.22 8.88
N GLU A 192 -23.17 -10.30 9.77
CA GLU A 192 -24.49 -10.32 10.42
C GLU A 192 -25.57 -9.64 9.55
N VAL A 193 -25.17 -8.75 8.65
CA VAL A 193 -26.11 -8.01 7.80
C VAL A 193 -26.05 -8.48 6.35
N CYS A 194 -24.88 -8.50 5.72
CA CYS A 194 -24.71 -8.90 4.32
C CYS A 194 -24.66 -10.43 4.14
N GLY A 195 -24.46 -11.21 5.20
CA GLY A 195 -24.37 -12.68 5.13
C GLY A 195 -23.13 -13.15 4.35
N ALA A 196 -22.01 -12.45 4.52
CA ALA A 196 -20.73 -12.83 3.92
C ALA A 196 -20.27 -14.22 4.40
N LYS A 197 -19.59 -14.97 3.53
CA LYS A 197 -19.08 -16.32 3.80
C LYS A 197 -17.58 -16.35 4.13
N GLY A 198 -16.88 -15.23 3.94
CA GLY A 198 -15.43 -15.19 4.13
C GLY A 198 -14.68 -15.98 3.06
N ASP A 199 -15.15 -15.92 1.82
CA ASP A 199 -14.64 -16.70 0.68
C ASP A 199 -13.44 -16.03 -0.04
N TRP A 200 -12.95 -14.92 0.48
CA TRP A 200 -11.76 -14.26 -0.02
C TRP A 200 -10.55 -14.66 0.82
N THR A 201 -9.80 -15.66 0.37
CA THR A 201 -8.57 -16.14 1.01
C THR A 201 -7.42 -16.15 0.02
N MET A 202 -6.18 -15.99 0.49
CA MET A 202 -5.02 -16.03 -0.39
C MET A 202 -4.72 -17.44 -0.90
N GLY A 203 -5.13 -18.48 -0.21
CA GLY A 203 -5.07 -19.86 -0.70
C GLY A 203 -5.96 -20.07 -1.94
N ASP A 204 -7.23 -19.67 -1.86
CA ASP A 204 -8.17 -19.76 -2.98
C ASP A 204 -7.74 -18.86 -4.14
N TYR A 205 -7.24 -17.67 -3.82
CA TYR A 205 -6.69 -16.75 -4.83
C TYR A 205 -5.51 -17.37 -5.58
N LYS A 206 -4.56 -17.99 -4.86
CA LYS A 206 -3.42 -18.69 -5.44
C LYS A 206 -3.87 -19.75 -6.44
N GLU A 207 -4.75 -20.67 -6.01
CA GLU A 207 -5.23 -21.77 -6.85
C GLU A 207 -5.95 -21.27 -8.11
N SER A 208 -6.86 -20.31 -7.95
CA SER A 208 -7.61 -19.75 -9.07
C SER A 208 -6.73 -18.98 -10.04
N SER A 209 -5.78 -18.22 -9.53
CA SER A 209 -4.83 -17.45 -10.35
C SER A 209 -3.90 -18.36 -11.13
N ILE A 210 -3.36 -19.42 -10.51
CA ILE A 210 -2.54 -20.42 -11.20
C ILE A 210 -3.31 -21.05 -12.36
N LYS A 211 -4.56 -21.44 -12.11
CA LYS A 211 -5.42 -22.03 -13.14
C LYS A 211 -5.65 -21.04 -14.30
N ALA A 212 -6.04 -19.81 -13.99
CA ALA A 212 -6.31 -18.79 -15.00
C ALA A 212 -5.05 -18.44 -15.82
N ILE A 213 -3.89 -18.35 -15.18
CA ILE A 213 -2.61 -18.11 -15.86
C ILE A 213 -2.27 -19.26 -16.80
N ARG A 214 -2.41 -20.50 -16.36
CA ARG A 214 -2.17 -21.69 -17.21
C ARG A 214 -3.06 -21.73 -18.44
N GLU A 215 -4.34 -21.45 -18.27
CA GLU A 215 -5.30 -21.41 -19.37
C GLU A 215 -4.96 -20.29 -20.37
N LYS A 216 -4.56 -19.12 -19.85
CA LYS A 216 -4.22 -17.95 -20.68
C LYS A 216 -2.91 -18.13 -21.43
N VAL A 217 -1.88 -18.62 -20.77
CA VAL A 217 -0.53 -18.78 -21.34
C VAL A 217 -0.45 -19.96 -22.31
N GLY A 218 -1.10 -21.08 -21.99
CA GLY A 218 -1.02 -22.31 -22.80
C GLY A 218 0.44 -22.73 -23.00
N GLY A 219 0.87 -22.79 -24.26
CA GLY A 219 2.27 -23.10 -24.64
C GLY A 219 3.16 -21.86 -24.84
N GLY A 220 2.69 -20.66 -24.50
CA GLY A 220 3.40 -19.39 -24.72
C GLY A 220 4.58 -19.17 -23.79
N LYS A 221 5.48 -18.27 -24.16
CA LYS A 221 6.61 -17.83 -23.34
C LYS A 221 6.26 -16.56 -22.57
N VAL A 222 6.69 -16.51 -21.32
CA VAL A 222 6.39 -15.42 -20.39
C VAL A 222 7.68 -14.74 -19.95
N LEU A 223 7.71 -13.41 -19.96
CA LEU A 223 8.84 -12.59 -19.51
C LEU A 223 8.42 -11.72 -18.32
N LEU A 224 9.23 -11.68 -17.29
CA LEU A 224 9.07 -10.83 -16.11
C LEU A 224 10.34 -10.04 -15.85
N ALA A 225 10.21 -8.71 -15.68
CA ALA A 225 11.26 -7.88 -15.10
C ALA A 225 11.22 -8.03 -13.57
N LEU A 226 12.21 -8.68 -13.00
CA LEU A 226 12.31 -8.90 -11.56
C LEU A 226 13.13 -7.76 -10.94
N SER A 227 12.49 -6.89 -10.18
CA SER A 227 13.15 -5.76 -9.51
C SER A 227 13.75 -6.11 -8.14
N GLY A 228 13.50 -7.33 -7.64
CA GLY A 228 13.84 -7.71 -6.26
C GLY A 228 12.86 -7.18 -5.19
N GLY A 229 11.88 -6.36 -5.56
CA GLY A 229 10.80 -5.92 -4.68
C GLY A 229 9.80 -7.05 -4.38
N VAL A 230 8.98 -6.85 -3.33
CA VAL A 230 7.98 -7.84 -2.89
C VAL A 230 7.03 -8.21 -4.02
N ASP A 231 6.46 -7.23 -4.73
CA ASP A 231 5.42 -7.46 -5.74
C ASP A 231 5.95 -8.26 -6.92
N SER A 232 7.10 -7.86 -7.47
CA SER A 232 7.73 -8.59 -8.57
C SER A 232 8.15 -10.01 -8.16
N SER A 233 8.58 -10.21 -6.91
CA SER A 233 8.96 -11.52 -6.38
C SER A 233 7.75 -12.43 -6.19
N VAL A 234 6.63 -11.90 -5.69
CA VAL A 234 5.39 -12.67 -5.54
C VAL A 234 4.77 -13.01 -6.90
N ALA A 235 4.79 -12.06 -7.85
CA ALA A 235 4.36 -12.33 -9.22
C ALA A 235 5.21 -13.42 -9.88
N ALA A 236 6.55 -13.38 -9.70
CA ALA A 236 7.47 -14.39 -10.20
C ALA A 236 7.17 -15.77 -9.61
N ALA A 237 6.99 -15.87 -8.30
CA ALA A 237 6.70 -17.13 -7.62
C ALA A 237 5.35 -17.74 -8.07
N LEU A 238 4.31 -16.89 -8.21
CA LEU A 238 3.00 -17.32 -8.69
C LEU A 238 3.07 -17.86 -10.13
N LEU A 239 3.80 -17.18 -11.01
CA LEU A 239 4.00 -17.61 -12.37
C LEU A 239 4.90 -18.85 -12.46
N ALA A 240 5.90 -18.96 -11.60
CA ALA A 240 6.75 -20.15 -11.53
C ALA A 240 5.92 -21.41 -11.20
N GLU A 241 4.98 -21.32 -10.25
CA GLU A 241 4.04 -22.43 -9.99
C GLU A 241 3.04 -22.66 -11.12
N ALA A 242 2.66 -21.61 -11.84
CA ALA A 242 1.68 -21.73 -12.92
C ALA A 242 2.27 -22.34 -14.20
N VAL A 243 3.41 -21.85 -14.67
CA VAL A 243 3.94 -22.15 -16.02
C VAL A 243 5.39 -22.68 -16.04
N GLY A 244 6.07 -22.71 -14.90
CA GLY A 244 7.41 -23.31 -14.77
C GLY A 244 8.42 -22.76 -15.76
N SER A 245 9.09 -23.64 -16.52
CA SER A 245 10.15 -23.31 -17.47
C SER A 245 9.74 -22.41 -18.65
N GLN A 246 8.44 -22.13 -18.83
CA GLN A 246 7.98 -21.13 -19.80
C GLN A 246 8.24 -19.69 -19.31
N LEU A 247 8.48 -19.50 -17.99
CA LEU A 247 8.81 -18.21 -17.40
C LEU A 247 10.31 -17.92 -17.51
N THR A 248 10.62 -16.74 -18.01
CA THR A 248 11.95 -16.13 -17.90
C THR A 248 11.86 -14.89 -17.03
N CYS A 249 12.62 -14.89 -15.93
CA CYS A 249 12.78 -13.72 -15.06
C CYS A 249 14.12 -13.04 -15.39
N VAL A 250 14.07 -11.76 -15.74
CA VAL A 250 15.27 -10.94 -15.93
C VAL A 250 15.45 -10.04 -14.72
N PHE A 251 16.49 -10.27 -13.98
CA PHE A 251 16.90 -9.46 -12.83
C PHE A 251 18.06 -8.55 -13.26
N VAL A 252 17.82 -7.24 -13.27
CA VAL A 252 18.85 -6.24 -13.60
C VAL A 252 19.58 -5.85 -12.32
N ASP A 253 20.80 -6.34 -12.18
CA ASP A 253 21.69 -5.95 -11.10
C ASP A 253 22.45 -4.67 -11.51
N HIS A 254 21.87 -3.55 -11.19
CA HIS A 254 22.40 -2.21 -11.52
C HIS A 254 23.46 -1.71 -10.53
N GLY A 255 23.87 -2.52 -9.55
CA GLY A 255 24.88 -2.14 -8.58
C GLY A 255 24.46 -1.07 -7.57
N LEU A 256 23.17 -0.69 -7.49
CA LEU A 256 22.63 0.31 -6.55
C LEU A 256 21.79 -0.36 -5.45
N MET A 257 21.93 -1.68 -5.31
CA MET A 257 21.20 -2.49 -4.33
C MET A 257 21.93 -2.53 -2.99
N ARG A 258 21.21 -2.98 -1.96
CA ARG A 258 21.78 -3.26 -0.64
C ARG A 258 22.83 -4.37 -0.72
N LEU A 259 23.57 -4.51 0.38
CA LEU A 259 24.58 -5.57 0.50
C LEU A 259 23.94 -6.95 0.26
N ASN A 260 24.52 -7.74 -0.62
CA ASN A 260 24.13 -9.12 -0.99
C ASN A 260 22.69 -9.28 -1.56
N GLU A 261 21.97 -8.21 -1.81
CA GLU A 261 20.56 -8.26 -2.20
C GLU A 261 20.34 -9.01 -3.52
N GLY A 262 21.24 -8.86 -4.49
CA GLY A 262 21.18 -9.59 -5.75
C GLY A 262 21.34 -11.10 -5.59
N ASP A 263 22.26 -11.52 -4.71
CA ASP A 263 22.51 -12.93 -4.42
C ASP A 263 21.34 -13.55 -3.63
N GLU A 264 20.75 -12.81 -2.71
CA GLU A 264 19.56 -13.24 -1.96
C GLU A 264 18.36 -13.47 -2.88
N VAL A 265 18.14 -12.58 -3.86
CA VAL A 265 17.08 -12.74 -4.84
C VAL A 265 17.32 -13.97 -5.70
N GLU A 266 18.52 -14.12 -6.26
CA GLU A 266 18.87 -15.28 -7.08
C GLU A 266 18.70 -16.60 -6.32
N GLU A 267 19.19 -16.69 -5.07
CA GLU A 267 19.07 -17.87 -4.22
C GLU A 267 17.61 -18.23 -3.93
N ALA A 268 16.76 -17.22 -3.66
CA ALA A 268 15.35 -17.45 -3.37
C ALA A 268 14.60 -18.12 -4.53
N PHE A 269 15.04 -17.89 -5.78
CA PHE A 269 14.38 -18.45 -6.96
C PHE A 269 14.97 -19.77 -7.46
N LYS A 270 16.08 -20.27 -6.91
CA LYS A 270 16.69 -21.55 -7.31
C LYS A 270 15.80 -22.78 -7.14
N LYS A 271 14.80 -22.71 -6.25
CA LYS A 271 13.89 -23.83 -5.99
C LYS A 271 12.84 -24.05 -7.09
N TRP A 272 12.61 -23.07 -7.97
CA TRP A 272 11.63 -23.16 -9.05
C TRP A 272 12.32 -23.50 -10.38
N ASP A 273 11.62 -24.27 -11.20
CA ASP A 273 12.04 -24.59 -12.58
C ASP A 273 11.69 -23.41 -13.52
N ILE A 274 12.48 -22.33 -13.45
CA ILE A 274 12.34 -21.13 -14.27
C ILE A 274 13.66 -20.77 -14.95
N ASN A 275 13.59 -19.95 -15.99
CA ASN A 275 14.78 -19.35 -16.58
C ASN A 275 15.10 -18.05 -15.84
N PHE A 276 16.13 -18.06 -15.00
CA PHE A 276 16.58 -16.87 -14.27
C PHE A 276 17.80 -16.27 -14.97
N VAL A 277 17.68 -15.00 -15.39
CA VAL A 277 18.75 -14.24 -16.04
C VAL A 277 19.13 -13.06 -15.16
N ARG A 278 20.37 -13.05 -14.64
CA ARG A 278 20.95 -11.91 -13.94
C ARG A 278 21.79 -11.08 -14.90
N ALA A 279 21.35 -9.87 -15.19
CA ALA A 279 22.08 -8.91 -16.01
C ALA A 279 22.95 -8.03 -15.10
N ASN A 280 24.26 -8.31 -15.03
CA ASN A 280 25.21 -7.53 -14.25
C ASN A 280 25.54 -6.23 -14.99
N ALA A 281 25.02 -5.11 -14.50
CA ALA A 281 25.09 -3.80 -15.14
C ALA A 281 25.72 -2.70 -14.25
N GLU A 282 26.33 -3.05 -13.10
CA GLU A 282 26.90 -2.08 -12.15
C GLU A 282 27.82 -1.05 -12.83
N GLU A 283 28.78 -1.50 -13.64
CA GLU A 283 29.73 -0.59 -14.31
C GLU A 283 29.03 0.37 -15.28
N LEU A 284 28.01 -0.10 -15.99
CA LEU A 284 27.21 0.73 -16.89
C LEU A 284 26.52 1.84 -16.12
N PHE A 285 25.77 1.50 -15.06
CA PHE A 285 25.03 2.48 -14.26
C PHE A 285 25.96 3.47 -13.58
N LEU A 286 27.06 3.01 -12.98
CA LEU A 286 28.05 3.90 -12.37
C LEU A 286 28.68 4.87 -13.38
N SER A 287 28.99 4.41 -14.59
CA SER A 287 29.54 5.26 -15.65
C SER A 287 28.57 6.36 -16.08
N LYS A 288 27.26 6.06 -16.15
CA LYS A 288 26.22 7.01 -16.53
C LYS A 288 25.88 8.00 -15.42
N LEU A 289 26.07 7.61 -14.16
CA LEU A 289 25.83 8.44 -12.99
C LEU A 289 27.05 9.25 -12.54
N ALA A 290 28.21 9.06 -13.20
CA ALA A 290 29.43 9.78 -12.86
C ALA A 290 29.24 11.31 -12.96
N GLY A 291 29.47 12.02 -11.84
CA GLY A 291 29.32 13.48 -11.75
C GLY A 291 27.86 13.98 -11.72
N VAL A 292 26.88 13.08 -11.61
CA VAL A 292 25.46 13.45 -11.47
C VAL A 292 25.12 13.59 -10.00
N SER A 293 24.76 14.80 -9.57
CA SER A 293 24.42 15.11 -8.17
C SER A 293 22.94 15.49 -7.96
N GLU A 294 22.21 15.77 -9.01
CA GLU A 294 20.82 16.20 -8.94
C GLU A 294 19.89 14.97 -8.87
N PRO A 295 18.99 14.88 -7.85
CA PRO A 295 18.20 13.68 -7.56
C PRO A 295 17.30 13.22 -8.72
N GLU A 296 16.57 14.13 -9.33
CA GLU A 296 15.66 13.81 -10.43
C GLU A 296 16.42 13.33 -11.68
N ARG A 297 17.62 13.87 -11.91
CA ARG A 297 18.48 13.39 -12.98
C ARG A 297 19.02 12.00 -12.72
N LYS A 298 19.40 11.67 -11.44
CA LYS A 298 19.75 10.30 -11.04
C LYS A 298 18.60 9.35 -11.36
N ARG A 299 17.37 9.67 -10.90
CA ARG A 299 16.16 8.85 -11.11
C ARG A 299 15.90 8.59 -12.59
N LYS A 300 16.00 9.63 -13.42
CA LYS A 300 15.77 9.53 -14.86
C LYS A 300 16.80 8.62 -15.55
N ILE A 301 18.08 8.83 -15.28
CA ILE A 301 19.16 8.00 -15.85
C ILE A 301 18.98 6.54 -15.45
N ILE A 302 18.72 6.27 -14.17
CA ILE A 302 18.55 4.91 -13.67
C ILE A 302 17.35 4.24 -14.33
N GLY A 303 16.22 4.92 -14.44
CA GLY A 303 15.03 4.38 -15.12
C GLY A 303 15.27 4.08 -16.59
N GLU A 304 15.90 5.00 -17.33
CA GLU A 304 16.21 4.83 -18.76
C GLU A 304 17.19 3.66 -18.99
N GLU A 305 18.27 3.58 -18.22
CA GLU A 305 19.26 2.51 -18.39
C GLU A 305 18.72 1.16 -17.94
N PHE A 306 17.85 1.11 -16.90
CA PHE A 306 17.18 -0.12 -16.50
C PHE A 306 16.35 -0.70 -17.64
N ILE A 307 15.56 0.13 -18.30
CA ILE A 307 14.75 -0.27 -19.46
C ILE A 307 15.64 -0.79 -20.58
N ARG A 308 16.74 -0.09 -20.92
CA ARG A 308 17.66 -0.51 -21.98
C ARG A 308 18.30 -1.86 -21.71
N VAL A 309 18.79 -2.07 -20.49
CA VAL A 309 19.39 -3.36 -20.11
C VAL A 309 18.36 -4.49 -20.19
N PHE A 310 17.16 -4.24 -19.68
CA PHE A 310 16.06 -5.20 -19.77
C PHE A 310 15.72 -5.55 -21.23
N GLU A 311 15.65 -4.57 -22.11
CA GLU A 311 15.40 -4.74 -23.54
C GLU A 311 16.48 -5.56 -24.23
N GLU A 312 17.75 -5.31 -23.92
CA GLU A 312 18.88 -6.07 -24.48
C GLU A 312 18.80 -7.54 -24.07
N GLU A 313 18.46 -7.83 -22.82
CA GLU A 313 18.27 -9.21 -22.38
C GLU A 313 17.03 -9.84 -23.02
N ALA A 314 15.93 -9.12 -23.13
CA ALA A 314 14.72 -9.58 -23.80
C ALA A 314 14.98 -9.94 -25.28
N LYS A 315 15.81 -9.18 -25.99
CA LYS A 315 16.24 -9.50 -27.37
C LYS A 315 17.03 -10.81 -27.46
N LYS A 316 17.89 -11.09 -26.48
CA LYS A 316 18.66 -12.35 -26.43
C LYS A 316 17.77 -13.57 -26.18
N ILE A 317 16.71 -13.39 -25.37
CA ILE A 317 15.70 -14.41 -25.07
C ILE A 317 14.87 -14.74 -26.32
N GLY A 318 14.68 -13.76 -27.20
CA GLY A 318 13.94 -13.90 -28.45
C GLY A 318 12.43 -13.67 -28.25
N ARG A 319 11.60 -14.36 -29.07
CA ARG A 319 10.16 -14.13 -29.06
C ARG A 319 9.53 -14.50 -27.71
N VAL A 320 8.80 -13.56 -27.14
CA VAL A 320 8.02 -13.68 -25.92
C VAL A 320 6.55 -13.42 -26.24
N ASP A 321 5.64 -14.21 -25.69
CA ASP A 321 4.20 -14.05 -25.96
C ASP A 321 3.53 -13.16 -24.91
N TYR A 322 4.00 -13.16 -23.66
CA TYR A 322 3.40 -12.43 -22.56
C TYR A 322 4.46 -11.69 -21.73
N LEU A 323 4.16 -10.44 -21.39
CA LEU A 323 4.90 -9.66 -20.41
C LEU A 323 4.15 -9.66 -19.07
N VAL A 324 4.88 -9.76 -17.96
CA VAL A 324 4.28 -9.70 -16.62
C VAL A 324 4.59 -8.38 -15.96
N GLN A 325 3.58 -7.82 -15.31
CA GLN A 325 3.67 -6.60 -14.54
C GLN A 325 3.17 -6.82 -13.11
N GLY A 326 3.91 -6.29 -12.13
CA GLY A 326 3.60 -6.43 -10.72
C GLY A 326 2.63 -5.37 -10.19
N THR A 327 1.69 -4.90 -11.01
CA THR A 327 0.64 -3.94 -10.62
C THR A 327 -0.20 -4.48 -9.47
N ILE A 328 -0.46 -3.67 -8.45
CA ILE A 328 -1.32 -4.01 -7.31
C ILE A 328 -2.57 -3.14 -7.28
N TYR A 329 -3.55 -3.48 -6.44
CA TYR A 329 -4.86 -2.82 -6.45
C TYR A 329 -4.82 -1.30 -6.14
N PRO A 330 -4.00 -0.79 -5.22
CA PRO A 330 -3.83 0.66 -5.03
C PRO A 330 -3.42 1.39 -6.31
N ASP A 331 -2.49 0.84 -7.11
CA ASP A 331 -2.06 1.44 -8.38
C ASP A 331 -3.23 1.59 -9.37
N VAL A 332 -4.16 0.63 -9.34
CA VAL A 332 -5.37 0.65 -10.18
C VAL A 332 -6.33 1.75 -9.76
N ILE A 333 -6.54 1.92 -8.45
CA ILE A 333 -7.44 2.95 -7.91
C ILE A 333 -6.88 4.35 -8.19
N GLU A 334 -5.59 4.58 -7.93
CA GLU A 334 -4.94 5.88 -8.10
C GLU A 334 -4.89 6.34 -9.57
N SER A 335 -4.77 5.39 -10.49
CA SER A 335 -4.78 5.72 -11.93
C SER A 335 -6.15 6.14 -12.48
N GLY A 336 -7.22 6.10 -11.70
CA GLY A 336 -8.58 6.47 -12.09
C GLY A 336 -9.19 5.57 -13.18
N ALA A 337 -8.60 4.41 -13.41
CA ALA A 337 -8.88 3.60 -14.55
C ALA A 337 -10.07 2.67 -14.34
N GLY A 338 -11.20 3.08 -14.83
CA GLY A 338 -12.24 2.14 -15.27
C GLY A 338 -11.81 1.25 -16.46
N ASP A 339 -10.84 1.67 -17.27
CA ASP A 339 -10.39 0.96 -18.48
C ASP A 339 -8.87 0.83 -18.56
N ALA A 340 -8.41 -0.37 -18.92
CA ALA A 340 -7.02 -0.81 -19.01
C ALA A 340 -6.07 0.02 -19.90
N ALA A 341 -6.55 1.06 -20.55
CA ALA A 341 -5.80 1.86 -21.51
C ALA A 341 -4.98 3.01 -20.88
N VAL A 342 -5.28 3.42 -19.64
CA VAL A 342 -4.69 4.62 -19.02
C VAL A 342 -3.51 4.31 -18.11
N ILE A 343 -3.35 3.08 -17.66
CA ILE A 343 -2.24 2.65 -16.75
C ILE A 343 -0.85 2.75 -17.42
N LYS A 344 -0.80 3.08 -18.68
CA LYS A 344 0.44 3.15 -19.48
C LYS A 344 1.40 4.28 -19.13
N SER A 345 1.05 5.25 -18.30
CA SER A 345 1.81 6.49 -18.42
C SER A 345 2.80 6.81 -17.31
N HIS A 346 2.74 6.26 -16.09
CA HIS A 346 3.53 6.95 -15.07
C HIS A 346 4.40 6.15 -14.08
N HIS A 347 4.27 4.82 -13.93
CA HIS A 347 5.14 4.14 -12.96
C HIS A 347 5.87 2.85 -13.39
N ASN A 348 5.49 2.17 -14.48
CA ASN A 348 6.18 0.92 -14.84
C ASN A 348 6.38 0.59 -16.33
N VAL A 349 5.85 1.36 -17.29
CA VAL A 349 5.98 1.00 -18.73
C VAL A 349 6.17 2.23 -19.64
N GLY A 350 6.64 3.33 -19.10
CA GLY A 350 7.08 4.46 -19.94
C GLY A 350 8.38 4.12 -20.64
N GLY A 351 8.32 3.35 -21.73
CA GLY A 351 9.51 3.07 -22.54
C GLY A 351 9.72 1.61 -22.92
N LEU A 352 8.72 0.73 -22.83
CA LEU A 352 8.83 -0.54 -23.56
C LEU A 352 8.82 -0.25 -25.06
N PRO A 353 9.84 -0.70 -25.80
CA PRO A 353 9.96 -0.36 -27.20
C PRO A 353 8.86 -0.99 -28.04
N ASP A 354 8.50 -0.33 -29.13
CA ASP A 354 7.54 -0.77 -30.15
C ASP A 354 7.88 -2.11 -30.84
N TYR A 355 9.03 -2.71 -30.50
CA TYR A 355 9.52 -3.95 -31.12
C TYR A 355 9.50 -5.21 -30.24
N VAL A 356 9.08 -5.13 -28.96
CA VAL A 356 8.74 -6.34 -28.21
C VAL A 356 7.31 -6.70 -28.51
N ASP A 357 7.10 -7.52 -29.55
CA ASP A 357 5.80 -7.97 -30.01
C ASP A 357 5.26 -9.07 -29.08
N PHE A 358 4.68 -8.66 -27.93
CA PHE A 358 3.97 -9.56 -27.03
C PHE A 358 2.45 -9.44 -27.25
N LYS A 359 1.74 -10.54 -27.04
CA LYS A 359 0.30 -10.61 -27.26
C LYS A 359 -0.48 -9.81 -26.22
N GLU A 360 -0.06 -9.91 -24.95
CA GLU A 360 -0.78 -9.33 -23.82
C GLU A 360 0.11 -9.18 -22.59
N ILE A 361 -0.28 -8.25 -21.68
CA ILE A 361 0.30 -8.09 -20.36
C ILE A 361 -0.49 -8.93 -19.36
N ILE A 362 0.21 -9.65 -18.48
CA ILE A 362 -0.36 -10.39 -17.35
C ILE A 362 -0.08 -9.60 -16.07
N GLU A 363 -1.12 -9.23 -15.36
CA GLU A 363 -1.05 -8.50 -14.08
C GLU A 363 -1.64 -9.36 -12.95
N PRO A 364 -0.88 -10.33 -12.44
CA PRO A 364 -1.43 -11.36 -11.56
C PRO A 364 -1.77 -10.85 -10.16
N LEU A 365 -1.34 -9.65 -9.78
CA LEU A 365 -1.55 -9.07 -8.45
C LEU A 365 -2.52 -7.88 -8.48
N ARG A 366 -3.10 -7.55 -9.64
CA ARG A 366 -3.93 -6.37 -9.88
C ARG A 366 -5.10 -6.19 -8.90
N LEU A 367 -5.62 -7.29 -8.36
CA LEU A 367 -6.75 -7.29 -7.42
C LEU A 367 -6.33 -7.25 -5.96
N LEU A 368 -5.04 -7.26 -5.64
CA LEU A 368 -4.53 -7.43 -4.28
C LEU A 368 -4.00 -6.13 -3.69
N PHE A 369 -4.31 -5.92 -2.40
CA PHE A 369 -3.61 -4.94 -1.58
C PHE A 369 -2.22 -5.47 -1.18
N LYS A 370 -1.34 -4.57 -0.73
CA LYS A 370 0.05 -4.92 -0.37
C LYS A 370 0.16 -6.02 0.69
N ASP A 371 -0.75 -6.02 1.65
CA ASP A 371 -0.76 -7.03 2.72
C ASP A 371 -1.20 -8.40 2.20
N GLU A 372 -2.18 -8.41 1.28
CA GLU A 372 -2.62 -9.62 0.58
C GLU A 372 -1.49 -10.18 -0.31
N VAL A 373 -0.73 -9.30 -0.98
CA VAL A 373 0.45 -9.72 -1.75
C VAL A 373 1.47 -10.40 -0.85
N ARG A 374 1.75 -9.84 0.33
CA ARG A 374 2.66 -10.47 1.31
C ARG A 374 2.15 -11.81 1.80
N GLN A 375 0.85 -11.89 2.10
CA GLN A 375 0.23 -13.16 2.50
C GLN A 375 0.31 -14.20 1.38
N LEU A 376 0.02 -13.83 0.14
CA LEU A 376 0.18 -14.68 -1.04
C LEU A 376 1.63 -15.15 -1.20
N GLY A 377 2.60 -14.26 -0.95
CA GLY A 377 4.03 -14.62 -0.95
C GLY A 377 4.38 -15.73 0.05
N ARG A 378 3.79 -15.70 1.24
CA ARG A 378 3.93 -16.77 2.24
C ARG A 378 3.29 -18.08 1.78
N GLU A 379 2.07 -18.03 1.21
CA GLU A 379 1.38 -19.19 0.64
C GLU A 379 2.15 -19.83 -0.53
N LEU A 380 2.94 -19.04 -1.26
CA LEU A 380 3.85 -19.50 -2.31
C LEU A 380 5.21 -19.98 -1.75
N GLY A 381 5.42 -19.86 -0.43
CA GLY A 381 6.64 -20.30 0.25
C GLY A 381 7.85 -19.42 -0.04
N LEU A 382 7.66 -18.14 -0.35
CA LEU A 382 8.77 -17.18 -0.40
C LEU A 382 9.39 -17.00 1.00
N PRO A 383 10.71 -16.79 1.10
CA PRO A 383 11.34 -16.51 2.39
C PRO A 383 10.80 -15.24 3.03
N GLU A 384 10.66 -15.24 4.37
CA GLU A 384 10.08 -14.12 5.11
C GLU A 384 10.85 -12.81 4.89
N TYR A 385 12.17 -12.85 4.75
CA TYR A 385 12.98 -11.67 4.46
C TYR A 385 12.67 -10.99 3.11
N LEU A 386 12.15 -11.74 2.12
CA LEU A 386 11.64 -11.17 0.86
C LEU A 386 10.23 -10.62 1.02
N VAL A 387 9.36 -11.37 1.68
CA VAL A 387 7.93 -11.01 1.84
C VAL A 387 7.78 -9.77 2.73
N MET A 388 8.57 -9.68 3.81
CA MET A 388 8.53 -8.57 4.78
C MET A 388 9.52 -7.46 4.46
N ARG A 389 10.17 -7.53 3.29
CA ARG A 389 11.09 -6.48 2.86
C ARG A 389 10.42 -5.11 2.95
N GLN A 390 11.07 -4.19 3.66
CA GLN A 390 10.62 -2.81 3.72
C GLN A 390 10.72 -2.13 2.35
N PRO A 391 9.95 -1.06 2.10
CA PRO A 391 10.01 -0.33 0.84
C PRO A 391 11.46 0.04 0.49
N PHE A 392 11.80 -0.16 -0.78
CA PHE A 392 13.10 0.23 -1.32
C PHE A 392 12.86 0.96 -2.64
N PRO A 393 13.39 2.18 -2.79
CA PRO A 393 13.09 2.99 -3.96
C PRO A 393 13.70 2.40 -5.22
N GLY A 394 13.05 2.61 -6.38
CA GLY A 394 13.55 2.13 -7.67
C GLY A 394 14.99 2.55 -7.99
N PRO A 395 15.43 3.79 -7.69
CA PRO A 395 16.81 4.21 -7.83
C PRO A 395 17.80 3.57 -6.83
N GLY A 396 17.32 2.78 -5.90
CA GLY A 396 18.16 2.09 -4.91
C GLY A 396 18.92 3.04 -4.00
N LEU A 397 20.15 2.66 -3.67
CA LEU A 397 21.04 3.47 -2.81
C LEU A 397 21.50 4.78 -3.47
N ALA A 398 21.27 4.98 -4.77
CA ALA A 398 21.71 6.21 -5.44
C ALA A 398 21.10 7.49 -4.85
N ILE A 399 19.86 7.40 -4.33
CA ILE A 399 19.18 8.53 -3.66
C ILE A 399 19.40 8.57 -2.14
N ARG A 400 20.27 7.69 -1.64
CA ARG A 400 20.74 7.68 -0.26
C ARG A 400 22.23 8.05 -0.15
N VAL A 401 22.88 8.35 -1.28
CA VAL A 401 24.17 9.01 -1.35
C VAL A 401 23.92 10.44 -1.84
N ILE A 402 24.01 11.40 -0.93
CA ILE A 402 23.77 12.82 -1.26
C ILE A 402 24.89 13.34 -2.14
N GLY A 403 24.51 13.99 -3.26
CA GLY A 403 25.45 14.51 -4.24
C GLY A 403 25.92 13.47 -5.26
N ASP A 404 27.18 13.56 -5.71
CA ASP A 404 27.75 12.67 -6.71
C ASP A 404 27.96 11.24 -6.20
N LEU A 405 27.77 10.28 -7.10
CA LEU A 405 27.84 8.86 -6.79
C LEU A 405 29.19 8.27 -7.21
N THR A 406 29.81 7.52 -6.31
CA THR A 406 31.00 6.70 -6.62
C THR A 406 30.84 5.31 -6.02
N LYS A 407 31.56 4.33 -6.57
CA LYS A 407 31.55 2.96 -6.03
C LYS A 407 31.98 2.94 -4.55
N GLU A 408 33.01 3.71 -4.18
CA GLU A 408 33.46 3.80 -2.79
C GLU A 408 32.38 4.30 -1.84
N LYS A 409 31.63 5.36 -2.21
CA LYS A 409 30.52 5.89 -1.43
C LYS A 409 29.39 4.88 -1.29
N LEU A 410 29.09 4.15 -2.36
CA LEU A 410 28.07 3.10 -2.34
C LEU A 410 28.45 1.95 -1.42
N ASP A 411 29.69 1.47 -1.51
CA ASP A 411 30.18 0.37 -0.67
C ASP A 411 30.19 0.79 0.80
N THR A 412 30.67 2.01 1.10
CA THR A 412 30.59 2.59 2.47
C THR A 412 29.14 2.64 2.99
N LEU A 413 28.20 3.09 2.15
CA LEU A 413 26.78 3.13 2.54
C LEU A 413 26.18 1.75 2.72
N ARG A 414 26.50 0.77 1.86
CA ARG A 414 26.04 -0.62 1.97
C ARG A 414 26.44 -1.26 3.30
N ASP A 415 27.69 -1.12 3.66
CA ASP A 415 28.22 -1.68 4.91
C ASP A 415 27.53 -1.04 6.11
N ALA A 416 27.40 0.29 6.13
CA ALA A 416 26.73 1.02 7.19
C ALA A 416 25.23 0.69 7.30
N ASP A 417 24.51 0.60 6.16
CA ASP A 417 23.08 0.24 6.12
C ASP A 417 22.87 -1.21 6.59
N ALA A 418 23.78 -2.12 6.26
CA ALA A 418 23.72 -3.51 6.71
C ALA A 418 23.82 -3.59 8.24
N ILE A 419 24.80 -2.93 8.85
CA ILE A 419 24.97 -2.88 10.32
C ILE A 419 23.71 -2.26 10.97
N TYR A 420 23.22 -1.16 10.42
CA TYR A 420 22.02 -0.51 10.96
C TYR A 420 20.83 -1.47 10.97
N ARG A 421 20.58 -2.16 9.87
CA ARG A 421 19.48 -3.12 9.73
C ARG A 421 19.65 -4.33 10.66
N GLU A 422 20.86 -4.85 10.77
CA GLU A 422 21.17 -5.95 11.70
C GLU A 422 20.82 -5.61 13.14
N GLU A 423 21.24 -4.43 13.62
CA GLU A 423 21.03 -4.02 15.01
C GLU A 423 19.55 -3.72 15.31
N ILE A 424 18.81 -3.10 14.37
CA ILE A 424 17.36 -2.89 14.50
C ILE A 424 16.64 -4.24 14.61
N THR A 425 16.99 -5.19 13.75
CA THR A 425 16.39 -6.54 13.77
C THR A 425 16.77 -7.31 15.05
N ALA A 426 18.02 -7.24 15.46
CA ALA A 426 18.48 -7.89 16.70
C ALA A 426 17.81 -7.32 17.95
N ALA A 427 17.46 -6.04 17.95
CA ALA A 427 16.69 -5.40 19.00
C ALA A 427 15.17 -5.70 18.94
N GLY A 428 14.67 -6.30 17.85
CA GLY A 428 13.26 -6.57 17.64
C GLY A 428 12.43 -5.33 17.25
N GLU A 429 13.10 -4.20 16.96
CA GLU A 429 12.46 -2.93 16.59
C GLU A 429 11.96 -2.91 15.14
N ASP A 430 12.41 -3.82 14.30
CA ASP A 430 11.95 -4.02 12.92
C ASP A 430 10.43 -4.27 12.80
N LYS A 431 9.80 -4.74 13.89
CA LYS A 431 8.34 -4.97 13.97
C LYS A 431 7.55 -3.69 14.20
N ASN A 432 8.19 -2.67 14.79
CA ASN A 432 7.59 -1.42 15.21
C ASN A 432 7.89 -0.27 14.24
N ILE A 433 8.90 -0.43 13.37
CA ILE A 433 9.40 0.60 12.46
C ILE A 433 9.04 0.20 11.03
N ASN A 434 8.32 1.06 10.31
CA ASN A 434 7.86 0.76 8.96
C ASN A 434 8.95 0.88 7.89
N GLN A 435 9.87 1.83 8.07
CA GLN A 435 11.02 2.01 7.19
C GLN A 435 12.20 2.60 7.95
N TYR A 436 13.39 2.05 7.74
CA TYR A 436 14.65 2.53 8.32
C TYR A 436 15.81 2.25 7.39
N PHE A 437 16.74 3.20 7.28
CA PHE A 437 17.88 3.15 6.38
C PHE A 437 18.95 4.18 6.75
N ALA A 438 20.15 3.97 6.24
CA ALA A 438 21.24 4.91 6.33
C ALA A 438 21.31 5.82 5.09
N VAL A 439 21.80 7.04 5.27
CA VAL A 439 22.06 8.03 4.21
C VAL A 439 23.47 8.54 4.34
N LEU A 440 24.28 8.38 3.30
CA LEU A 440 25.63 8.95 3.26
C LEU A 440 25.52 10.42 2.83
N THR A 441 25.73 11.33 3.77
CA THR A 441 25.71 12.77 3.47
C THR A 441 27.00 13.18 2.77
N ASN A 442 26.94 14.28 2.01
CA ASN A 442 28.17 14.84 1.43
C ASN A 442 28.94 15.73 2.43
N THR A 443 28.49 15.79 3.69
CA THR A 443 29.12 16.55 4.76
C THR A 443 30.27 15.76 5.37
N ARG A 444 31.45 16.39 5.44
CA ARG A 444 32.60 15.83 6.15
C ARG A 444 32.83 16.55 7.46
N SER A 445 33.27 15.84 8.45
CA SER A 445 33.55 16.38 9.79
C SER A 445 34.92 15.94 10.30
N VAL A 446 35.48 16.75 11.18
CA VAL A 446 36.71 16.40 11.88
C VAL A 446 36.40 15.33 12.94
N GLY A 447 37.17 14.27 12.93
CA GLY A 447 37.18 13.21 13.96
C GLY A 447 38.57 13.02 14.54
N VAL A 448 38.64 12.28 15.65
CA VAL A 448 39.87 11.80 16.22
C VAL A 448 39.75 10.28 16.36
N MET A 449 40.55 9.56 15.59
CA MET A 449 40.57 8.09 15.63
C MET A 449 42.01 7.63 15.96
N GLY A 450 42.17 7.03 17.13
CA GLY A 450 43.50 6.85 17.71
C GLY A 450 44.18 8.20 17.99
N ASP A 451 45.45 8.33 17.63
CA ASP A 451 46.23 9.57 17.83
C ASP A 451 46.16 10.53 16.60
N GLY A 452 45.37 10.19 15.60
CA GLY A 452 45.26 10.95 14.33
C GLY A 452 43.94 11.72 14.17
N ARG A 453 44.01 12.91 13.53
CA ARG A 453 42.81 13.59 13.05
C ARG A 453 42.33 12.94 11.76
N THR A 454 41.02 12.70 11.65
CA THR A 454 40.35 12.25 10.46
C THR A 454 39.44 13.36 9.92
N TYR A 455 39.12 13.28 8.62
CA TYR A 455 38.17 14.16 7.98
C TYR A 455 37.28 13.33 7.05
N ASP A 456 36.27 12.71 7.67
CA ASP A 456 35.45 11.67 7.05
C ASP A 456 33.98 12.09 6.96
N TYR A 457 33.16 11.26 6.33
CA TYR A 457 31.74 11.52 6.12
C TYR A 457 30.92 11.45 7.41
N THR A 458 29.87 12.25 7.42
CA THR A 458 28.76 12.12 8.37
C THR A 458 27.70 11.23 7.74
N LEU A 459 27.30 10.20 8.46
CA LEU A 459 26.19 9.30 8.09
C LEU A 459 24.94 9.72 8.86
N ALA A 460 23.82 9.86 8.17
CA ALA A 460 22.52 10.05 8.79
C ALA A 460 21.76 8.71 8.86
N LEU A 461 21.12 8.47 9.99
CA LEU A 461 20.18 7.38 10.18
C LEU A 461 18.76 7.94 10.09
N ARG A 462 17.91 7.30 9.33
CA ARG A 462 16.49 7.62 9.20
C ARG A 462 15.66 6.41 9.61
N ALA A 463 14.66 6.61 10.48
CA ALA A 463 13.65 5.61 10.78
C ALA A 463 12.30 6.28 11.00
N VAL A 464 11.24 5.68 10.45
CA VAL A 464 9.89 6.24 10.51
C VAL A 464 8.85 5.19 10.84
N THR A 465 7.84 5.64 11.57
CA THR A 465 6.58 4.93 11.80
C THR A 465 5.46 5.61 11.03
N THR A 466 4.63 4.83 10.38
CA THR A 466 3.54 5.35 9.54
C THR A 466 2.45 4.31 9.37
N SER A 467 1.23 4.76 9.09
CA SER A 467 0.12 3.89 8.73
C SER A 467 -0.14 3.83 7.21
N ASP A 468 0.21 4.90 6.49
CA ASP A 468 -0.21 5.13 5.11
C ASP A 468 0.89 5.66 4.17
N PHE A 469 2.08 5.93 4.68
CA PHE A 469 3.20 6.59 4.00
C PHE A 469 2.90 8.01 3.48
N MET A 470 1.70 8.53 3.65
CA MET A 470 1.37 9.93 3.35
C MET A 470 1.87 10.84 4.48
N THR A 471 1.65 10.41 5.72
CA THR A 471 2.21 11.03 6.93
C THR A 471 3.12 10.03 7.63
N ALA A 472 4.17 10.51 8.27
CA ALA A 472 5.07 9.67 9.04
C ALA A 472 5.67 10.44 10.21
N ASP A 473 5.84 9.77 11.33
CA ASP A 473 6.63 10.28 12.45
C ASP A 473 7.98 9.57 12.51
N TRP A 474 9.01 10.22 13.08
CA TRP A 474 10.29 9.57 13.31
C TRP A 474 10.17 8.51 14.41
N ALA A 475 10.79 7.37 14.23
CA ALA A 475 10.77 6.29 15.21
C ALA A 475 11.63 6.62 16.44
N ARG A 476 11.17 6.25 17.64
CA ARG A 476 11.91 6.46 18.90
C ARG A 476 12.74 5.21 19.19
N ILE A 477 13.83 5.04 18.44
CA ILE A 477 14.77 3.93 18.67
C ILE A 477 15.38 4.09 20.06
N PRO A 478 15.47 3.03 20.90
CA PRO A 478 16.12 3.06 22.19
C PRO A 478 17.57 3.55 22.09
N TYR A 479 18.01 4.39 23.03
CA TYR A 479 19.35 5.01 22.99
C TYR A 479 20.48 4.00 23.04
N ASP A 480 20.33 2.89 23.75
CA ASP A 480 21.30 1.79 23.81
C ASP A 480 21.45 1.09 22.44
N VAL A 481 20.37 0.97 21.67
CA VAL A 481 20.40 0.46 20.29
C VAL A 481 21.12 1.45 19.38
N LEU A 482 20.80 2.75 19.47
CA LEU A 482 21.50 3.81 18.70
C LEU A 482 22.99 3.88 19.05
N ASP A 483 23.37 3.74 20.32
CA ASP A 483 24.76 3.70 20.76
C ASP A 483 25.50 2.52 20.13
N LYS A 484 24.90 1.34 20.16
CA LYS A 484 25.46 0.13 19.55
C LYS A 484 25.64 0.27 18.04
N ILE A 485 24.62 0.79 17.34
CA ILE A 485 24.68 1.07 15.90
C ILE A 485 25.84 2.02 15.59
N SER A 486 25.89 3.15 16.31
CA SER A 486 26.93 4.16 16.11
C SER A 486 28.33 3.60 16.34
N THR A 487 28.52 2.87 17.44
CA THR A 487 29.78 2.25 17.78
C THR A 487 30.25 1.23 16.74
N ARG A 488 29.34 0.36 16.27
CA ARG A 488 29.65 -0.62 15.23
C ARG A 488 30.02 0.05 13.92
N ILE A 489 29.20 0.99 13.44
CA ILE A 489 29.43 1.66 12.15
C ILE A 489 30.79 2.37 12.15
N VAL A 490 31.12 3.14 13.19
CA VAL A 490 32.39 3.87 13.26
C VAL A 490 33.60 2.93 13.33
N ASN A 491 33.48 1.77 13.95
CA ASN A 491 34.57 0.80 14.08
C ASN A 491 34.73 -0.12 12.88
N GLU A 492 33.63 -0.50 12.23
CA GLU A 492 33.62 -1.52 11.17
C GLU A 492 33.64 -0.90 9.76
N VAL A 493 33.12 0.33 9.58
CA VAL A 493 33.00 0.98 8.26
C VAL A 493 34.00 2.11 8.11
N LYS A 494 34.87 2.02 7.12
CA LYS A 494 35.87 3.06 6.82
C LYS A 494 35.20 4.30 6.21
N GLY A 495 35.76 5.48 6.52
CA GLY A 495 35.33 6.75 5.92
C GLY A 495 34.13 7.40 6.59
N ILE A 496 33.68 6.90 7.76
CA ILE A 496 32.62 7.48 8.58
C ILE A 496 33.18 7.76 9.96
N ASN A 497 33.04 9.01 10.44
CA ASN A 497 33.48 9.41 11.77
C ASN A 497 32.38 10.09 12.61
N ARG A 498 31.17 10.21 12.04
CA ARG A 498 30.03 10.85 12.72
C ARG A 498 28.72 10.24 12.28
N ILE A 499 27.88 9.94 13.26
CA ILE A 499 26.52 9.45 13.07
C ILE A 499 25.55 10.52 13.58
N VAL A 500 24.49 10.80 12.81
CA VAL A 500 23.37 11.66 13.22
C VAL A 500 22.05 10.92 12.99
N TYR A 501 21.03 11.27 13.78
CA TYR A 501 19.70 10.68 13.64
C TYR A 501 18.69 11.75 13.20
N ASP A 502 17.95 11.50 12.13
CA ASP A 502 16.94 12.41 11.60
C ASP A 502 15.63 12.25 12.37
N ILE A 503 15.27 13.30 13.12
CA ILE A 503 14.08 13.37 13.98
C ILE A 503 12.95 14.21 13.36
N THR A 504 12.91 14.33 12.03
CA THR A 504 11.93 15.16 11.34
C THR A 504 10.75 14.32 10.87
N SER A 505 9.52 14.78 11.16
CA SER A 505 8.28 14.14 10.71
C SER A 505 7.99 14.45 9.23
N LYS A 506 7.13 13.67 8.60
CA LYS A 506 6.55 13.94 7.28
C LYS A 506 5.06 14.30 7.45
N PRO A 507 4.61 15.50 7.06
CA PRO A 507 5.41 16.66 6.70
C PRO A 507 6.18 17.24 7.89
N PRO A 508 7.14 18.18 7.73
CA PRO A 508 7.53 18.86 6.48
C PRO A 508 8.56 18.09 5.64
N ALA A 509 9.31 17.15 6.22
CA ALA A 509 10.27 16.35 5.45
C ALA A 509 9.57 15.24 4.64
N THR A 510 10.30 14.64 3.70
CA THR A 510 9.97 13.38 3.06
C THR A 510 10.55 12.21 3.86
N ILE A 511 10.22 10.96 3.52
CA ILE A 511 10.85 9.79 4.14
C ILE A 511 12.26 9.63 3.57
N GLU A 512 12.41 9.52 2.24
CA GLU A 512 13.72 9.54 1.58
C GLU A 512 14.30 10.97 1.58
N TRP A 513 15.62 11.08 1.51
CA TRP A 513 16.31 12.38 1.54
C TRP A 513 16.49 13.02 0.15
N GLU A 514 16.56 12.20 -0.93
CA GLU A 514 16.57 12.62 -2.33
C GLU A 514 15.43 12.02 -3.15
#